data_7271dd9c04bac25e07e016ad7d6d4491
#
_entry.id   7271dd9c04bac25e07e016ad7d6d4491
#
_cell.length_a   1.000
_cell.length_b   1.000
_cell.length_c   1.000
_cell.angle_alpha   90.00
_cell.angle_beta   90.00
_cell.angle_gamma   90.00
#
_symmetry.space_group_name_H-M   'P 1'
#
loop_
_entity.id
_entity.type
_entity.pdbx_description
1 polymer ?
#
loop_
_entity_poly.entity_id
_entity_poly.type
_entity_poly.pdbx_seq_one_letter_code
_entity_poly.pdbx_strand_id
1 'polypeptide(L)'
;MGMVRYVANKLFYMIVSLFVLISATFFLMKAIPGDPFTSEKKVPPEIKARLYEQYGLDKPLYHQYFKYLGDIAQGDLGVSMKRLNQDVTHLIGQTFSASLRLGVVAIIVSVIVGVLLGMLAALYHRKFIDSAAMVVAVLGIAVPSFVVASVLQYLFAYKWHMFPVSGFKGPMYYFLPVAALSAQPIAFIARLTRSSMLEVLHSDYIKTAKAKGLSWFAILSRHVLRNGILPVVTYIGPMTANVVTGSVVIEQIFGVGGIGKQFVEAIGVRDYTVIMGITIFYGVLLMLARFITDIAYVFVDPRIKLTGGKEG
;
A
#
# COMPACT_ATOMS: atom_id res chain seq x y z
N MET A 1 9.80 24.63 -15.95
CA MET A 1 10.27 23.39 -16.63
C MET A 1 9.13 22.85 -17.48
N GLY A 2 9.39 22.40 -18.73
CA GLY A 2 8.35 21.76 -19.54
C GLY A 2 7.93 20.42 -18.92
N MET A 3 6.66 20.03 -19.08
CA MET A 3 6.08 18.75 -18.62
C MET A 3 7.00 17.56 -18.95
N VAL A 4 7.55 17.53 -20.16
CA VAL A 4 8.46 16.46 -20.62
C VAL A 4 9.70 16.33 -19.72
N ARG A 5 10.32 17.44 -19.35
CA ARG A 5 11.50 17.42 -18.46
C ARG A 5 11.14 16.95 -17.05
N TYR A 6 9.96 17.34 -16.54
CA TYR A 6 9.47 16.86 -15.24
C TYR A 6 9.27 15.34 -15.24
N VAL A 7 8.57 14.82 -16.24
CA VAL A 7 8.33 13.38 -16.39
C VAL A 7 9.65 12.62 -16.55
N ALA A 8 10.57 13.12 -17.39
CA ALA A 8 11.88 12.49 -17.60
C ALA A 8 12.70 12.42 -16.30
N ASN A 9 12.73 13.51 -15.51
CA ASN A 9 13.42 13.50 -14.23
C ASN A 9 12.78 12.50 -13.23
N LYS A 10 11.46 12.43 -13.17
CA LYS A 10 10.77 11.46 -12.31
C LYS A 10 11.05 10.01 -12.71
N LEU A 11 11.05 9.72 -14.00
CA LEU A 11 11.42 8.40 -14.52
C LEU A 11 12.88 8.07 -14.19
N PHE A 12 13.78 9.02 -14.36
CA PHE A 12 15.18 8.83 -13.99
C PHE A 12 15.33 8.47 -12.50
N TYR A 13 14.71 9.26 -11.60
CA TYR A 13 14.76 8.94 -10.16
C TYR A 13 14.11 7.60 -9.83
N MET A 14 13.04 7.22 -10.53
CA MET A 14 12.41 5.92 -10.35
C MET A 14 13.36 4.78 -10.73
N ILE A 15 14.05 4.88 -11.87
CA ILE A 15 15.03 3.89 -12.33
C ILE A 15 16.21 3.78 -11.35
N VAL A 16 16.76 4.92 -10.91
CA VAL A 16 17.84 4.92 -9.93
C VAL A 16 17.40 4.29 -8.60
N SER A 17 16.22 4.65 -8.12
CA SER A 17 15.67 4.08 -6.87
C SER A 17 15.45 2.58 -7.00
N LEU A 18 14.94 2.12 -8.15
CA LEU A 18 14.75 0.70 -8.42
C LEU A 18 16.10 -0.05 -8.46
N PHE A 19 17.09 0.51 -9.12
CA PHE A 19 18.43 -0.06 -9.16
C PHE A 19 19.04 -0.19 -7.75
N VAL A 20 18.90 0.85 -6.93
CA VAL A 20 19.36 0.82 -5.53
C VAL A 20 18.61 -0.24 -4.73
N LEU A 21 17.29 -0.34 -4.90
CA LEU A 21 16.47 -1.35 -4.22
C LEU A 21 16.92 -2.77 -4.60
N ILE A 22 17.07 -3.06 -5.91
CA ILE A 22 17.49 -4.36 -6.42
C ILE A 22 18.87 -4.74 -5.86
N SER A 23 19.82 -3.80 -5.92
CA SER A 23 21.18 -4.01 -5.41
C SER A 23 21.18 -4.26 -3.90
N ALA A 24 20.50 -3.39 -3.14
CA ALA A 24 20.39 -3.52 -1.69
C ALA A 24 19.75 -4.86 -1.29
N THR A 25 18.66 -5.25 -1.96
CA THR A 25 17.98 -6.52 -1.68
C THR A 25 18.89 -7.71 -1.94
N PHE A 26 19.63 -7.70 -3.05
CA PHE A 26 20.59 -8.76 -3.37
C PHE A 26 21.67 -8.88 -2.30
N PHE A 27 22.36 -7.79 -1.96
CA PHE A 27 23.45 -7.83 -0.99
C PHE A 27 22.96 -8.13 0.44
N LEU A 28 21.78 -7.62 0.82
CA LEU A 28 21.17 -7.96 2.11
C LEU A 28 20.85 -9.46 2.21
N MET A 29 20.27 -10.07 1.16
CA MET A 29 20.02 -11.51 1.15
C MET A 29 21.30 -12.33 1.24
N LYS A 30 22.40 -11.89 0.63
CA LYS A 30 23.70 -12.56 0.74
C LYS A 30 24.40 -12.34 2.08
N ALA A 31 24.11 -11.25 2.77
CA ALA A 31 24.64 -10.94 4.10
C ALA A 31 23.95 -11.71 5.23
N ILE A 32 22.73 -12.23 5.01
CA ILE A 32 22.01 -13.02 6.02
C ILE A 32 22.76 -14.33 6.26
N PRO A 33 23.18 -14.61 7.52
CA PRO A 33 23.88 -15.85 7.85
C PRO A 33 22.95 -17.06 7.69
N GLY A 34 23.46 -18.12 7.07
CA GLY A 34 22.75 -19.37 6.85
C GLY A 34 22.66 -19.74 5.38
N ASP A 35 22.37 -21.01 5.15
CA ASP A 35 22.28 -21.61 3.82
C ASP A 35 20.78 -21.77 3.46
N PRO A 36 20.31 -21.30 2.30
CA PRO A 36 18.92 -21.47 1.89
C PRO A 36 18.49 -22.94 1.83
N PHE A 37 19.41 -23.86 1.62
CA PHE A 37 19.12 -25.30 1.52
C PHE A 37 19.28 -26.07 2.84
N THR A 38 19.68 -25.43 3.94
CA THR A 38 19.66 -26.06 5.27
C THR A 38 18.20 -26.12 5.75
N SER A 39 17.60 -27.29 5.62
CA SER A 39 16.34 -27.64 6.30
C SER A 39 16.67 -28.47 7.53
N GLU A 40 15.67 -28.73 8.40
CA GLU A 40 15.81 -29.61 9.57
C GLU A 40 16.30 -31.04 9.22
N LYS A 41 16.11 -31.46 7.97
CA LYS A 41 16.66 -32.69 7.42
C LYS A 41 18.00 -32.40 6.72
N LYS A 42 19.07 -33.08 7.12
CA LYS A 42 20.39 -32.98 6.47
C LYS A 42 20.26 -33.37 4.99
N VAL A 43 20.39 -32.40 4.10
CA VAL A 43 20.46 -32.65 2.66
C VAL A 43 21.80 -33.32 2.35
N PRO A 44 21.82 -34.45 1.62
CA PRO A 44 23.07 -35.11 1.24
C PRO A 44 23.99 -34.13 0.49
N PRO A 45 25.32 -34.19 0.73
CA PRO A 45 26.28 -33.26 0.12
C PRO A 45 26.20 -33.19 -1.41
N GLU A 46 25.97 -34.32 -2.06
CA GLU A 46 25.86 -34.41 -3.53
C GLU A 46 24.64 -33.65 -4.05
N ILE A 47 23.48 -33.75 -3.38
CA ILE A 47 22.25 -33.03 -3.74
C ILE A 47 22.46 -31.53 -3.49
N LYS A 48 23.11 -31.17 -2.40
CA LYS A 48 23.45 -29.79 -2.08
C LYS A 48 24.34 -29.17 -3.15
N ALA A 49 25.38 -29.86 -3.61
CA ALA A 49 26.27 -29.39 -4.67
C ALA A 49 25.51 -29.12 -5.97
N ARG A 50 24.60 -30.01 -6.38
CA ARG A 50 23.77 -29.83 -7.57
C ARG A 50 22.84 -28.61 -7.45
N LEU A 51 22.25 -28.39 -6.25
CA LEU A 51 21.42 -27.21 -6.02
C LEU A 51 22.25 -25.91 -6.10
N TYR A 52 23.46 -25.91 -5.56
CA TYR A 52 24.36 -24.76 -5.66
C TYR A 52 24.72 -24.43 -7.11
N GLU A 53 25.01 -25.44 -7.93
CA GLU A 53 25.27 -25.29 -9.37
C GLU A 53 24.02 -24.80 -10.09
N GLN A 54 22.87 -25.40 -9.84
CA GLN A 54 21.59 -25.03 -10.48
C GLN A 54 21.23 -23.56 -10.24
N TYR A 55 21.42 -23.05 -9.03
CA TYR A 55 21.13 -21.65 -8.67
C TYR A 55 22.36 -20.74 -8.86
N GLY A 56 23.48 -21.25 -9.34
CA GLY A 56 24.71 -20.50 -9.58
C GLY A 56 25.33 -19.93 -8.29
N LEU A 57 25.08 -20.56 -7.13
CA LEU A 57 25.60 -20.12 -5.84
C LEU A 57 27.07 -20.52 -5.64
N ASP A 58 27.58 -21.39 -6.48
CA ASP A 58 28.97 -21.79 -6.60
C ASP A 58 29.87 -20.72 -7.23
N LYS A 59 29.28 -19.76 -7.96
CA LYS A 59 30.01 -18.73 -8.69
C LYS A 59 30.40 -17.55 -7.80
N PRO A 60 31.45 -16.76 -8.20
CA PRO A 60 31.82 -15.53 -7.50
C PRO A 60 30.64 -14.55 -7.36
N LEU A 61 30.60 -13.80 -6.25
CA LEU A 61 29.49 -12.92 -5.91
C LEU A 61 29.17 -11.89 -7.00
N TYR A 62 30.20 -11.32 -7.64
CA TYR A 62 30.01 -10.37 -8.73
C TYR A 62 29.31 -11.01 -9.94
N HIS A 63 29.61 -12.28 -10.27
CA HIS A 63 28.97 -12.99 -11.35
C HIS A 63 27.49 -13.25 -11.05
N GLN A 64 27.16 -13.67 -9.82
CA GLN A 64 25.79 -13.84 -9.35
C GLN A 64 25.01 -12.52 -9.44
N TYR A 65 25.62 -11.39 -9.06
CA TYR A 65 25.01 -10.07 -9.09
C TYR A 65 24.68 -9.61 -10.51
N PHE A 66 25.65 -9.67 -11.43
CA PHE A 66 25.41 -9.24 -12.82
C PHE A 66 24.43 -10.14 -13.56
N LYS A 67 24.47 -11.47 -13.29
CA LYS A 67 23.45 -12.38 -13.79
C LYS A 67 22.06 -11.97 -13.28
N TYR A 68 21.92 -11.74 -11.99
CA TYR A 68 20.67 -11.33 -11.36
C TYR A 68 20.11 -10.03 -11.96
N LEU A 69 20.95 -9.03 -12.20
CA LEU A 69 20.54 -7.80 -12.89
C LEU A 69 20.07 -8.06 -14.31
N GLY A 70 20.76 -8.94 -15.03
CA GLY A 70 20.39 -9.33 -16.40
C GLY A 70 19.05 -10.08 -16.45
N ASP A 71 18.80 -10.99 -15.52
CA ASP A 71 17.55 -11.76 -15.41
C ASP A 71 16.37 -10.80 -15.11
N ILE A 72 16.54 -9.88 -14.14
CA ILE A 72 15.52 -8.87 -13.83
C ILE A 72 15.24 -7.94 -15.00
N ALA A 73 16.26 -7.51 -15.73
CA ALA A 73 16.08 -6.66 -16.91
C ALA A 73 15.25 -7.32 -18.02
N GLN A 74 15.21 -8.67 -18.04
CA GLN A 74 14.38 -9.47 -18.93
C GLN A 74 13.02 -9.82 -18.33
N GLY A 75 12.72 -9.38 -17.10
CA GLY A 75 11.48 -9.70 -16.39
C GLY A 75 11.47 -11.06 -15.70
N ASP A 76 12.62 -11.75 -15.66
CA ASP A 76 12.77 -13.01 -14.95
C ASP A 76 13.14 -12.76 -13.50
N LEU A 77 12.23 -13.12 -12.59
CA LEU A 77 12.43 -13.03 -11.15
C LEU A 77 13.01 -14.32 -10.54
N GLY A 78 13.30 -15.30 -11.38
CA GLY A 78 13.88 -16.58 -11.01
C GLY A 78 12.87 -17.62 -10.52
N VAL A 79 13.40 -18.76 -10.09
CA VAL A 79 12.63 -19.93 -9.63
C VAL A 79 12.79 -20.07 -8.11
N SER A 80 11.71 -20.44 -7.42
CA SER A 80 11.70 -20.68 -5.97
C SER A 80 12.76 -21.72 -5.58
N MET A 81 13.53 -21.42 -4.52
CA MET A 81 14.53 -22.35 -3.96
C MET A 81 13.88 -23.45 -3.10
N LYS A 82 12.61 -23.32 -2.75
CA LYS A 82 11.90 -24.23 -1.84
C LYS A 82 10.80 -25.02 -2.52
N ARG A 83 10.22 -24.49 -3.58
CA ARG A 83 9.10 -25.09 -4.31
C ARG A 83 9.62 -25.52 -5.69
N LEU A 84 9.63 -26.82 -5.94
CA LEU A 84 10.13 -27.38 -7.21
C LEU A 84 9.41 -26.79 -8.40
N ASN A 85 10.16 -26.30 -9.37
CA ASN A 85 9.68 -25.75 -10.66
C ASN A 85 8.64 -24.63 -10.54
N GLN A 86 8.61 -23.87 -9.43
CA GLN A 86 7.70 -22.76 -9.27
C GLN A 86 8.42 -21.45 -9.60
N ASP A 87 8.05 -20.86 -10.72
CA ASP A 87 8.49 -19.55 -11.16
C ASP A 87 7.90 -18.44 -10.24
N VAL A 88 8.76 -17.50 -9.83
CA VAL A 88 8.37 -16.40 -8.93
C VAL A 88 7.41 -15.44 -9.60
N THR A 89 7.57 -15.17 -10.89
CA THR A 89 6.65 -14.32 -11.67
C THR A 89 5.25 -14.93 -11.71
N HIS A 90 5.17 -16.25 -11.91
CA HIS A 90 3.90 -16.97 -11.89
C HIS A 90 3.26 -16.97 -10.49
N LEU A 91 4.05 -17.18 -9.44
CA LEU A 91 3.59 -17.10 -8.05
C LEU A 91 2.98 -15.73 -7.71
N ILE A 92 3.67 -14.66 -8.12
CA ILE A 92 3.18 -13.29 -7.93
C ILE A 92 1.87 -13.10 -8.69
N GLY A 93 1.80 -13.51 -9.96
CA GLY A 93 0.60 -13.41 -10.80
C GLY A 93 -0.63 -14.10 -10.19
N GLN A 94 -0.45 -15.28 -9.61
CA GLN A 94 -1.53 -16.02 -8.95
C GLN A 94 -2.05 -15.34 -7.68
N THR A 95 -1.16 -14.73 -6.90
CA THR A 95 -1.48 -14.18 -5.57
C THR A 95 -1.83 -12.71 -5.60
N PHE A 96 -1.34 -11.96 -6.61
CA PHE A 96 -1.56 -10.51 -6.72
C PHE A 96 -3.04 -10.13 -6.79
N SER A 97 -3.86 -10.92 -7.46
CA SER A 97 -5.29 -10.64 -7.61
C SER A 97 -6.04 -10.53 -6.27
N ALA A 98 -5.63 -11.33 -5.27
CA ALA A 98 -6.22 -11.29 -3.93
C ALA A 98 -5.80 -10.02 -3.17
N SER A 99 -4.51 -9.69 -3.18
CA SER A 99 -3.99 -8.43 -2.58
C SER A 99 -4.59 -7.20 -3.24
N LEU A 100 -4.68 -7.19 -4.58
CA LEU A 100 -5.25 -6.07 -5.33
C LEU A 100 -6.73 -5.85 -4.98
N ARG A 101 -7.54 -6.91 -4.95
CA ARG A 101 -8.96 -6.81 -4.56
C ARG A 101 -9.10 -6.27 -3.15
N LEU A 102 -8.33 -6.81 -2.20
CA LEU A 102 -8.35 -6.34 -0.82
C LEU A 102 -7.99 -4.85 -0.73
N GLY A 103 -6.90 -4.44 -1.37
CA GLY A 103 -6.43 -3.06 -1.37
C GLY A 103 -7.41 -2.09 -2.01
N VAL A 104 -7.95 -2.43 -3.20
CA VAL A 104 -8.92 -1.58 -3.91
C VAL A 104 -10.19 -1.38 -3.08
N VAL A 105 -10.75 -2.46 -2.51
CA VAL A 105 -11.94 -2.35 -1.66
C VAL A 105 -11.64 -1.52 -0.41
N ALA A 106 -10.49 -1.71 0.23
CA ALA A 106 -10.09 -0.92 1.39
C ALA A 106 -9.94 0.58 1.05
N ILE A 107 -9.37 0.92 -0.12
CA ILE A 107 -9.26 2.31 -0.59
C ILE A 107 -10.64 2.92 -0.79
N ILE A 108 -11.54 2.24 -1.48
CA ILE A 108 -12.91 2.72 -1.74
C ILE A 108 -13.66 2.96 -0.43
N VAL A 109 -13.61 1.98 0.48
CA VAL A 109 -14.25 2.10 1.80
C VAL A 109 -13.65 3.26 2.59
N SER A 110 -12.32 3.41 2.56
CA SER A 110 -11.63 4.50 3.25
C SER A 110 -12.06 5.88 2.77
N VAL A 111 -12.16 6.06 1.45
CA VAL A 111 -12.57 7.35 0.88
C VAL A 111 -14.03 7.64 1.21
N ILE A 112 -14.93 6.69 0.97
CA ILE A 112 -16.37 6.90 1.22
C ILE A 112 -16.64 7.17 2.70
N VAL A 113 -16.19 6.28 3.58
CA VAL A 113 -16.47 6.40 5.01
C VAL A 113 -15.73 7.59 5.62
N GLY A 114 -14.48 7.82 5.24
CA GLY A 114 -13.68 8.94 5.75
C GLY A 114 -14.26 10.30 5.35
N VAL A 115 -14.66 10.46 4.09
CA VAL A 115 -15.30 11.69 3.62
C VAL A 115 -16.65 11.93 4.32
N LEU A 116 -17.47 10.90 4.46
CA LEU A 116 -18.77 11.02 5.15
C LEU A 116 -18.58 11.40 6.62
N LEU A 117 -17.67 10.74 7.34
CA LEU A 117 -17.38 11.09 8.73
C LEU A 117 -16.81 12.49 8.89
N GLY A 118 -15.88 12.89 8.03
CA GLY A 118 -15.31 14.24 8.04
C GLY A 118 -16.31 15.32 7.71
N MET A 119 -17.20 15.06 6.73
CA MET A 119 -18.31 15.94 6.39
C MET A 119 -19.27 16.10 7.57
N LEU A 120 -19.70 15.01 8.20
CA LEU A 120 -20.57 15.07 9.38
C LEU A 120 -19.90 15.85 10.52
N ALA A 121 -18.62 15.60 10.80
CA ALA A 121 -17.87 16.34 11.80
C ALA A 121 -17.80 17.85 11.49
N ALA A 122 -17.60 18.24 10.24
CA ALA A 122 -17.57 19.64 9.83
C ALA A 122 -18.95 20.33 9.97
N LEU A 123 -20.03 19.66 9.55
CA LEU A 123 -21.39 20.19 9.62
C LEU A 123 -21.90 20.35 11.05
N TYR A 124 -21.50 19.44 11.93
CA TYR A 124 -21.84 19.48 13.36
C TYR A 124 -20.67 20.00 14.22
N HIS A 125 -19.89 20.95 13.67
CA HIS A 125 -18.73 21.55 14.33
C HIS A 125 -19.03 22.00 15.76
N ARG A 126 -18.12 21.66 16.71
CA ARG A 126 -18.25 21.93 18.15
C ARG A 126 -19.42 21.21 18.85
N LYS A 127 -20.09 20.26 18.21
CA LYS A 127 -21.12 19.40 18.83
C LYS A 127 -20.54 18.01 19.15
N PHE A 128 -21.30 17.20 19.87
CA PHE A 128 -20.91 15.85 20.29
C PHE A 128 -20.46 14.97 19.09
N ILE A 129 -21.15 15.06 17.94
CA ILE A 129 -20.82 14.31 16.74
C ILE A 129 -19.41 14.64 16.23
N ASP A 130 -19.04 15.92 16.23
CA ASP A 130 -17.70 16.36 15.85
C ASP A 130 -16.64 15.76 16.80
N SER A 131 -16.84 15.91 18.09
CA SER A 131 -15.91 15.39 19.10
C SER A 131 -15.79 13.87 19.05
N ALA A 132 -16.90 13.15 18.93
CA ALA A 132 -16.91 11.71 18.81
C ALA A 132 -16.19 11.22 17.55
N ALA A 133 -16.47 11.82 16.39
CA ALA A 133 -15.79 11.49 15.14
C ALA A 133 -14.27 11.73 15.23
N MET A 134 -13.84 12.83 15.88
CA MET A 134 -12.41 13.13 16.04
C MET A 134 -11.72 12.20 17.04
N VAL A 135 -12.38 11.80 18.11
CA VAL A 135 -11.83 10.79 19.03
C VAL A 135 -11.64 9.46 18.30
N VAL A 136 -12.65 9.00 17.58
CA VAL A 136 -12.53 7.77 16.76
C VAL A 136 -11.41 7.89 15.73
N ALA A 137 -11.28 9.05 15.08
CA ALA A 137 -10.21 9.30 14.12
C ALA A 137 -8.82 9.27 14.78
N VAL A 138 -8.66 9.88 15.97
CA VAL A 138 -7.38 9.83 16.69
C VAL A 138 -7.03 8.40 17.08
N LEU A 139 -7.98 7.63 17.60
CA LEU A 139 -7.77 6.23 17.94
C LEU A 139 -7.41 5.40 16.71
N GLY A 140 -8.08 5.62 15.57
CA GLY A 140 -7.81 4.91 14.32
C GLY A 140 -6.41 5.19 13.75
N ILE A 141 -5.83 6.37 14.02
CA ILE A 141 -4.45 6.69 13.62
C ILE A 141 -3.44 6.15 14.64
N ALA A 142 -3.75 6.21 15.92
CA ALA A 142 -2.84 5.85 17.01
C ALA A 142 -2.64 4.32 17.13
N VAL A 143 -3.67 3.54 16.82
CA VAL A 143 -3.62 2.08 16.93
C VAL A 143 -3.07 1.45 15.66
N PRO A 144 -1.98 0.66 15.72
CA PRO A 144 -1.45 -0.05 14.55
C PRO A 144 -2.50 -0.97 13.91
N SER A 145 -2.53 -1.03 12.58
CA SER A 145 -3.54 -1.80 11.83
C SER A 145 -3.58 -3.29 12.18
N PHE A 146 -2.43 -3.89 12.50
CA PHE A 146 -2.37 -5.30 12.92
C PHE A 146 -3.03 -5.54 14.29
N VAL A 147 -2.98 -4.57 15.20
CA VAL A 147 -3.68 -4.65 16.50
C VAL A 147 -5.18 -4.57 16.25
N VAL A 148 -5.64 -3.62 15.41
CA VAL A 148 -7.04 -3.52 15.00
C VAL A 148 -7.50 -4.85 14.38
N ALA A 149 -6.71 -5.42 13.47
CA ALA A 149 -7.00 -6.70 12.81
C ALA A 149 -7.18 -7.83 13.82
N SER A 150 -6.23 -7.98 14.75
CA SER A 150 -6.27 -9.03 15.78
C SER A 150 -7.48 -8.88 16.71
N VAL A 151 -7.80 -7.65 17.11
CA VAL A 151 -8.97 -7.37 17.95
C VAL A 151 -10.28 -7.66 17.20
N LEU A 152 -10.39 -7.22 15.93
CA LEU A 152 -11.57 -7.51 15.12
C LEU A 152 -11.74 -9.02 14.88
N GLN A 153 -10.66 -9.73 14.57
CA GLN A 153 -10.68 -11.18 14.39
C GLN A 153 -11.11 -11.89 15.68
N TYR A 154 -10.52 -11.51 16.83
CA TYR A 154 -10.87 -12.12 18.11
C TYR A 154 -12.33 -11.88 18.49
N LEU A 155 -12.82 -10.64 18.42
CA LEU A 155 -14.17 -10.30 18.85
C LEU A 155 -15.22 -10.82 17.87
N PHE A 156 -15.10 -10.48 16.59
CA PHE A 156 -16.16 -10.70 15.62
C PHE A 156 -16.11 -12.09 14.95
N ALA A 157 -14.92 -12.67 14.80
CA ALA A 157 -14.80 -13.99 14.19
C ALA A 157 -14.72 -15.09 15.24
N TYR A 158 -13.87 -14.98 16.26
CA TYR A 158 -13.68 -16.04 17.24
C TYR A 158 -14.74 -16.04 18.36
N LYS A 159 -14.99 -14.88 19.00
CA LYS A 159 -15.89 -14.81 20.17
C LYS A 159 -17.36 -14.77 19.78
N TRP A 160 -17.73 -13.97 18.79
CA TRP A 160 -19.13 -13.78 18.40
C TRP A 160 -19.53 -14.60 17.17
N HIS A 161 -18.62 -15.25 16.48
CA HIS A 161 -18.86 -16.12 15.30
C HIS A 161 -19.66 -15.42 14.18
N MET A 162 -19.53 -14.09 14.06
CA MET A 162 -20.25 -13.30 13.06
C MET A 162 -19.60 -13.36 11.68
N PHE A 163 -18.28 -13.56 11.64
CA PHE A 163 -17.47 -13.59 10.42
C PHE A 163 -16.52 -14.78 10.42
N PRO A 164 -16.04 -15.22 9.25
CA PRO A 164 -15.02 -16.26 9.16
C PRO A 164 -13.69 -15.81 9.82
N VAL A 165 -13.02 -16.74 10.49
CA VAL A 165 -11.75 -16.46 11.17
C VAL A 165 -10.64 -16.24 10.16
N SER A 166 -10.59 -17.02 9.07
CA SER A 166 -9.51 -16.95 8.07
C SER A 166 -9.98 -17.45 6.70
N GLY A 167 -9.26 -17.04 5.64
CA GLY A 167 -9.56 -17.44 4.27
C GLY A 167 -10.01 -16.28 3.38
N PHE A 168 -10.39 -16.59 2.12
CA PHE A 168 -10.74 -15.57 1.12
C PHE A 168 -11.74 -16.10 0.06
N LYS A 169 -12.74 -16.83 0.50
CA LYS A 169 -13.65 -17.57 -0.41
C LYS A 169 -14.98 -16.87 -0.74
N GLY A 170 -15.23 -15.67 -0.22
CA GLY A 170 -16.50 -14.96 -0.48
C GLY A 170 -16.58 -13.60 0.21
N PRO A 171 -17.66 -12.82 -0.01
CA PRO A 171 -17.79 -11.45 0.49
C PRO A 171 -17.58 -11.29 2.00
N MET A 172 -18.05 -12.24 2.80
CA MET A 172 -17.92 -12.21 4.25
C MET A 172 -16.46 -12.25 4.74
N TYR A 173 -15.57 -12.87 3.95
CA TYR A 173 -14.14 -12.93 4.25
C TYR A 173 -13.41 -11.60 4.04
N TYR A 174 -13.99 -10.69 3.25
CA TYR A 174 -13.40 -9.35 3.01
C TYR A 174 -13.68 -8.38 4.14
N PHE A 175 -14.77 -8.56 4.89
CA PHE A 175 -15.27 -7.54 5.81
C PHE A 175 -14.25 -7.15 6.88
N LEU A 176 -13.75 -8.10 7.66
CA LEU A 176 -12.79 -7.83 8.73
C LEU A 176 -11.41 -7.36 8.21
N PRO A 177 -10.80 -8.02 7.19
CA PRO A 177 -9.56 -7.51 6.60
C PRO A 177 -9.67 -6.09 6.06
N VAL A 178 -10.76 -5.78 5.33
CA VAL A 178 -11.02 -4.43 4.80
C VAL A 178 -11.20 -3.43 5.94
N ALA A 179 -11.99 -3.76 6.96
CA ALA A 179 -12.21 -2.88 8.11
C ALA A 179 -10.89 -2.55 8.83
N ALA A 180 -10.04 -3.57 9.05
CA ALA A 180 -8.73 -3.37 9.66
C ALA A 180 -7.79 -2.52 8.81
N LEU A 181 -7.73 -2.80 7.49
CA LEU A 181 -6.85 -2.09 6.56
C LEU A 181 -7.31 -0.65 6.31
N SER A 182 -8.62 -0.40 6.39
CA SER A 182 -9.23 0.91 6.17
C SER A 182 -9.22 1.81 7.40
N ALA A 183 -9.04 1.29 8.60
CA ALA A 183 -9.21 2.04 9.84
C ALA A 183 -8.33 3.31 9.91
N GLN A 184 -7.05 3.19 9.63
CA GLN A 184 -6.10 4.31 9.61
C GLN A 184 -6.41 5.33 8.48
N PRO A 185 -6.58 4.90 7.21
CA PRO A 185 -6.97 5.80 6.14
C PRO A 185 -8.30 6.52 6.38
N ILE A 186 -9.34 5.83 6.89
CA ILE A 186 -10.63 6.46 7.25
C ILE A 186 -10.40 7.60 8.23
N ALA A 187 -9.65 7.33 9.28
CA ALA A 187 -9.36 8.32 10.31
C ALA A 187 -8.61 9.54 9.79
N PHE A 188 -7.64 9.33 8.92
CA PHE A 188 -6.88 10.41 8.29
C PHE A 188 -7.74 11.24 7.34
N ILE A 189 -8.51 10.57 6.46
CA ILE A 189 -9.41 11.23 5.50
C ILE A 189 -10.50 12.00 6.23
N ALA A 190 -11.09 11.44 7.29
CA ALA A 190 -12.12 12.13 8.07
C ALA A 190 -11.58 13.44 8.67
N ARG A 191 -10.40 13.43 9.25
CA ARG A 191 -9.75 14.61 9.81
C ARG A 191 -9.41 15.64 8.73
N LEU A 192 -8.86 15.18 7.61
CA LEU A 192 -8.50 16.03 6.48
C LEU A 192 -9.73 16.69 5.86
N THR A 193 -10.78 15.91 5.60
CA THR A 193 -12.08 16.41 5.07
C THR A 193 -12.70 17.43 6.01
N ARG A 194 -12.74 17.13 7.33
CA ARG A 194 -13.27 18.06 8.32
C ARG A 194 -12.53 19.40 8.28
N SER A 195 -11.22 19.38 8.34
CA SER A 195 -10.41 20.60 8.35
C SER A 195 -10.63 21.44 7.10
N SER A 196 -10.56 20.82 5.92
CA SER A 196 -10.74 21.48 4.64
C SER A 196 -12.16 22.03 4.45
N MET A 197 -13.18 21.26 4.84
CA MET A 197 -14.56 21.74 4.75
C MET A 197 -14.83 22.93 5.69
N LEU A 198 -14.25 22.95 6.88
CA LEU A 198 -14.38 24.09 7.80
C LEU A 198 -13.73 25.35 7.22
N GLU A 199 -12.56 25.24 6.60
CA GLU A 199 -11.89 26.33 5.93
C GLU A 199 -12.78 26.90 4.78
N VAL A 200 -13.33 26.03 3.94
CA VAL A 200 -14.25 26.41 2.87
C VAL A 200 -15.51 27.08 3.41
N LEU A 201 -16.13 26.53 4.46
CA LEU A 201 -17.36 27.07 5.05
C LEU A 201 -17.19 28.51 5.58
N HIS A 202 -15.99 28.88 6.01
CA HIS A 202 -15.68 30.22 6.51
C HIS A 202 -15.21 31.20 5.42
N SER A 203 -15.05 30.77 4.17
CA SER A 203 -14.59 31.60 3.06
C SER A 203 -15.62 32.64 2.61
N ASP A 204 -15.15 33.76 2.06
CA ASP A 204 -16.01 34.88 1.66
C ASP A 204 -16.91 34.53 0.46
N TYR A 205 -16.48 33.66 -0.44
CA TYR A 205 -17.35 33.24 -1.55
C TYR A 205 -18.57 32.43 -1.08
N ILE A 206 -18.48 31.71 0.06
CA ILE A 206 -19.62 31.03 0.67
C ILE A 206 -20.60 32.08 1.28
N LYS A 207 -20.10 33.14 1.92
CA LYS A 207 -20.90 34.25 2.39
C LYS A 207 -21.66 34.91 1.23
N THR A 208 -20.97 35.14 0.12
CA THR A 208 -21.55 35.69 -1.13
C THR A 208 -22.61 34.75 -1.71
N ALA A 209 -22.38 33.44 -1.74
CA ALA A 209 -23.37 32.48 -2.22
C ALA A 209 -24.64 32.48 -1.36
N LYS A 210 -24.50 32.58 -0.01
CA LYS A 210 -25.64 32.75 0.91
C LYS A 210 -26.38 34.05 0.66
N ALA A 211 -25.68 35.17 0.47
CA ALA A 211 -26.29 36.46 0.19
C ALA A 211 -27.05 36.48 -1.15
N LYS A 212 -26.63 35.66 -2.14
CA LYS A 212 -27.35 35.45 -3.41
C LYS A 212 -28.57 34.54 -3.29
N GLY A 213 -28.91 34.06 -2.10
CA GLY A 213 -30.08 33.21 -1.86
C GLY A 213 -29.94 31.74 -2.29
N LEU A 214 -28.70 31.23 -2.49
CA LEU A 214 -28.55 29.83 -2.82
C LEU A 214 -28.98 28.94 -1.62
N SER A 215 -29.69 27.87 -1.93
CA SER A 215 -30.11 26.90 -0.91
C SER A 215 -28.87 26.26 -0.24
N TRP A 216 -29.02 25.86 1.03
CA TRP A 216 -27.96 25.21 1.79
C TRP A 216 -27.43 23.96 1.10
N PHE A 217 -28.33 23.16 0.51
CA PHE A 217 -27.91 21.95 -0.22
C PHE A 217 -27.07 22.31 -1.47
N ALA A 218 -27.42 23.35 -2.20
CA ALA A 218 -26.63 23.82 -3.35
C ALA A 218 -25.25 24.34 -2.92
N ILE A 219 -25.18 25.07 -1.81
CA ILE A 219 -23.90 25.52 -1.23
C ILE A 219 -23.06 24.34 -0.82
N LEU A 220 -23.62 23.38 -0.09
CA LEU A 220 -22.91 22.20 0.40
C LEU A 220 -22.35 21.34 -0.75
N SER A 221 -23.18 20.98 -1.73
CA SER A 221 -22.80 20.06 -2.80
C SER A 221 -21.90 20.71 -3.85
N ARG A 222 -22.20 21.95 -4.28
CA ARG A 222 -21.48 22.61 -5.39
C ARG A 222 -20.23 23.37 -4.96
N HIS A 223 -20.22 23.88 -3.74
CA HIS A 223 -19.13 24.73 -3.25
C HIS A 223 -18.31 24.08 -2.15
N VAL A 224 -18.94 23.60 -1.07
CA VAL A 224 -18.23 23.11 0.11
C VAL A 224 -17.59 21.74 -0.16
N LEU A 225 -18.39 20.77 -0.61
CA LEU A 225 -17.89 19.42 -0.85
C LEU A 225 -16.86 19.39 -2.00
N ARG A 226 -17.17 20.08 -3.11
CA ARG A 226 -16.29 20.11 -4.27
C ARG A 226 -14.89 20.65 -3.94
N ASN A 227 -14.79 21.71 -3.16
CA ASN A 227 -13.51 22.31 -2.79
C ASN A 227 -12.89 21.62 -1.56
N GLY A 228 -13.73 21.19 -0.61
CA GLY A 228 -13.28 20.52 0.61
C GLY A 228 -12.71 19.12 0.39
N ILE A 229 -13.03 18.45 -0.73
CA ILE A 229 -12.47 17.11 -1.03
C ILE A 229 -11.10 17.16 -1.73
N LEU A 230 -10.66 18.31 -2.23
CA LEU A 230 -9.39 18.40 -2.98
C LEU A 230 -8.20 17.82 -2.22
N PRO A 231 -7.98 18.11 -0.92
CA PRO A 231 -6.88 17.50 -0.17
C PRO A 231 -7.01 15.98 -0.03
N VAL A 232 -8.23 15.44 -0.03
CA VAL A 232 -8.46 13.98 -0.01
C VAL A 232 -8.02 13.35 -1.32
N VAL A 233 -8.38 13.97 -2.46
CA VAL A 233 -7.95 13.50 -3.79
C VAL A 233 -6.42 13.43 -3.86
N THR A 234 -5.75 14.45 -3.31
CA THR A 234 -4.29 14.48 -3.27
C THR A 234 -3.69 13.41 -2.34
N TYR A 235 -4.39 13.01 -1.30
CA TYR A 235 -3.96 11.97 -0.37
C TYR A 235 -4.14 10.56 -0.91
N ILE A 236 -5.01 10.30 -1.90
CA ILE A 236 -5.27 8.95 -2.43
C ILE A 236 -3.98 8.24 -2.86
N GLY A 237 -3.05 8.95 -3.47
CA GLY A 237 -1.80 8.35 -3.93
C GLY A 237 -0.90 7.82 -2.80
N PRO A 238 -0.47 8.66 -1.85
CA PRO A 238 0.25 8.20 -0.66
C PRO A 238 -0.50 7.11 0.10
N MET A 239 -1.85 7.22 0.22
CA MET A 239 -2.69 6.21 0.83
C MET A 239 -2.60 4.87 0.11
N THR A 240 -2.64 4.86 -1.23
CA THR A 240 -2.53 3.63 -2.02
C THR A 240 -1.22 2.90 -1.72
N ALA A 241 -0.11 3.63 -1.63
CA ALA A 241 1.17 3.05 -1.24
C ALA A 241 1.11 2.40 0.15
N ASN A 242 0.55 3.11 1.15
CA ASN A 242 0.42 2.61 2.51
C ASN A 242 -0.51 1.40 2.62
N VAL A 243 -1.62 1.38 1.89
CA VAL A 243 -2.57 0.26 1.86
C VAL A 243 -1.94 -0.98 1.27
N VAL A 244 -1.19 -0.84 0.17
CA VAL A 244 -0.51 -1.95 -0.48
C VAL A 244 0.55 -2.57 0.43
N THR A 245 1.37 -1.76 1.10
CA THR A 245 2.39 -2.26 2.04
C THR A 245 1.79 -2.77 3.35
N GLY A 246 0.75 -2.11 3.86
CA GLY A 246 0.05 -2.51 5.08
C GLY A 246 -0.75 -3.81 4.93
N SER A 247 -1.08 -4.21 3.70
CA SER A 247 -1.83 -5.44 3.44
C SER A 247 -1.08 -6.72 3.83
N VAL A 248 0.26 -6.71 3.81
CA VAL A 248 1.11 -7.88 4.11
C VAL A 248 0.76 -8.52 5.45
N VAL A 249 0.70 -7.73 6.52
CA VAL A 249 0.41 -8.23 7.87
C VAL A 249 -1.06 -8.62 8.00
N ILE A 250 -1.96 -7.84 7.41
CA ILE A 250 -3.40 -8.12 7.41
C ILE A 250 -3.71 -9.43 6.66
N GLU A 251 -3.08 -9.63 5.51
CA GLU A 251 -3.19 -10.87 4.73
C GLU A 251 -2.74 -12.09 5.53
N GLN A 252 -1.66 -11.96 6.30
CA GLN A 252 -1.17 -13.02 7.16
C GLN A 252 -2.14 -13.34 8.30
N ILE A 253 -2.67 -12.31 9.00
CA ILE A 253 -3.60 -12.50 10.13
C ILE A 253 -4.89 -13.19 9.67
N PHE A 254 -5.47 -12.74 8.57
CA PHE A 254 -6.73 -13.29 8.06
C PHE A 254 -6.57 -14.46 7.09
N GLY A 255 -5.34 -14.90 6.81
CA GLY A 255 -5.08 -16.02 5.90
C GLY A 255 -5.50 -15.75 4.46
N VAL A 256 -5.45 -14.49 4.03
CA VAL A 256 -5.69 -14.09 2.64
C VAL A 256 -4.57 -14.64 1.76
N GLY A 257 -4.91 -15.35 0.69
CA GLY A 257 -3.92 -15.94 -0.23
C GLY A 257 -3.27 -14.92 -1.17
N GLY A 258 -2.85 -13.77 -0.63
CA GLY A 258 -2.22 -12.70 -1.39
C GLY A 258 -0.69 -12.74 -1.37
N ILE A 259 -0.06 -11.76 -2.03
CA ILE A 259 1.41 -11.65 -2.12
C ILE A 259 2.03 -11.45 -0.74
N GLY A 260 1.39 -10.69 0.14
CA GLY A 260 1.91 -10.42 1.48
C GLY A 260 2.07 -11.69 2.31
N LYS A 261 1.10 -12.60 2.25
CA LYS A 261 1.18 -13.90 2.88
C LYS A 261 2.35 -14.72 2.31
N GLN A 262 2.51 -14.76 0.98
CA GLN A 262 3.61 -15.47 0.32
C GLN A 262 4.98 -14.90 0.73
N PHE A 263 5.07 -13.58 0.89
CA PHE A 263 6.29 -12.93 1.37
C PHE A 263 6.69 -13.39 2.78
N VAL A 264 5.74 -13.39 3.71
CA VAL A 264 6.00 -13.83 5.10
C VAL A 264 6.36 -15.32 5.15
N GLU A 265 5.65 -16.17 4.38
CA GLU A 265 5.97 -17.59 4.26
C GLU A 265 7.37 -17.81 3.69
N ALA A 266 7.76 -17.07 2.64
CA ALA A 266 9.08 -17.17 2.02
C ALA A 266 10.20 -16.79 3.00
N ILE A 267 10.00 -15.79 3.85
CA ILE A 267 10.94 -15.42 4.92
C ILE A 267 11.11 -16.59 5.90
N GLY A 268 10.00 -17.17 6.35
CA GLY A 268 9.99 -18.28 7.31
C GLY A 268 10.77 -19.51 6.81
N VAL A 269 10.71 -19.80 5.50
CA VAL A 269 11.42 -20.95 4.90
C VAL A 269 12.74 -20.56 4.23
N ARG A 270 13.17 -19.30 4.28
CA ARG A 270 14.38 -18.77 3.64
C ARG A 270 14.42 -18.98 2.11
N ASP A 271 13.31 -18.74 1.45
CA ASP A 271 13.24 -18.76 0.00
C ASP A 271 13.72 -17.41 -0.57
N TYR A 272 15.02 -17.27 -0.73
CA TYR A 272 15.64 -15.99 -1.11
C TYR A 272 15.15 -15.47 -2.45
N THR A 273 14.94 -16.34 -3.43
CA THR A 273 14.45 -15.94 -4.75
C THR A 273 13.05 -15.34 -4.67
N VAL A 274 12.14 -15.97 -3.93
CA VAL A 274 10.78 -15.46 -3.72
C VAL A 274 10.80 -14.15 -2.93
N ILE A 275 11.62 -14.04 -1.86
CA ILE A 275 11.76 -12.80 -1.08
C ILE A 275 12.22 -11.65 -1.97
N MET A 276 13.30 -11.85 -2.74
CA MET A 276 13.85 -10.84 -3.64
C MET A 276 12.83 -10.43 -4.71
N GLY A 277 12.20 -11.40 -5.36
CA GLY A 277 11.22 -11.14 -6.42
C GLY A 277 9.99 -10.36 -5.93
N ILE A 278 9.43 -10.74 -4.78
CA ILE A 278 8.30 -10.00 -4.17
C ILE A 278 8.73 -8.60 -3.73
N THR A 279 9.92 -8.44 -3.15
CA THR A 279 10.45 -7.12 -2.75
C THR A 279 10.57 -6.18 -3.96
N ILE A 280 11.11 -6.67 -5.07
CA ILE A 280 11.22 -5.90 -6.31
C ILE A 280 9.83 -5.57 -6.86
N PHE A 281 8.93 -6.54 -6.91
CA PHE A 281 7.56 -6.33 -7.36
C PHE A 281 6.85 -5.24 -6.55
N TYR A 282 6.91 -5.28 -5.21
CA TYR A 282 6.38 -4.23 -4.36
C TYR A 282 7.07 -2.88 -4.61
N GLY A 283 8.38 -2.87 -4.77
CA GLY A 283 9.13 -1.65 -5.09
C GLY A 283 8.65 -1.01 -6.38
N VAL A 284 8.51 -1.79 -7.45
CA VAL A 284 7.98 -1.33 -8.75
C VAL A 284 6.54 -0.81 -8.58
N LEU A 285 5.69 -1.57 -7.90
CA LEU A 285 4.29 -1.19 -7.68
C LEU A 285 4.16 0.14 -6.92
N LEU A 286 4.94 0.32 -5.85
CA LEU A 286 4.95 1.55 -5.06
C LEU A 286 5.48 2.74 -5.86
N MET A 287 6.56 2.55 -6.61
CA MET A 287 7.13 3.59 -7.46
C MET A 287 6.19 4.01 -8.58
N LEU A 288 5.49 3.04 -9.20
CA LEU A 288 4.47 3.31 -10.21
C LEU A 288 3.27 4.03 -9.62
N ALA A 289 2.76 3.60 -8.45
CA ALA A 289 1.66 4.28 -7.77
C ALA A 289 2.01 5.73 -7.45
N ARG A 290 3.23 5.97 -6.95
CA ARG A 290 3.73 7.32 -6.66
C ARG A 290 3.89 8.15 -7.93
N PHE A 291 4.46 7.57 -8.98
CA PHE A 291 4.63 8.24 -10.27
C PHE A 291 3.28 8.67 -10.88
N ILE A 292 2.29 7.75 -10.89
CA ILE A 292 0.94 8.05 -11.37
C ILE A 292 0.31 9.18 -10.54
N THR A 293 0.50 9.15 -9.23
CA THR A 293 0.02 10.20 -8.33
C THR A 293 0.66 11.54 -8.62
N ASP A 294 1.99 11.58 -8.76
CA ASP A 294 2.71 12.81 -9.07
C ASP A 294 2.26 13.43 -10.40
N ILE A 295 1.94 12.59 -11.39
CA ILE A 295 1.35 13.06 -12.67
C ILE A 295 -0.08 13.57 -12.45
N ALA A 296 -0.91 12.81 -11.71
CA ALA A 296 -2.29 13.22 -11.43
C ALA A 296 -2.36 14.57 -10.70
N TYR A 297 -1.42 14.85 -9.80
CA TYR A 297 -1.31 16.15 -9.13
C TYR A 297 -1.17 17.31 -10.11
N VAL A 298 -0.34 17.16 -11.14
CA VAL A 298 -0.13 18.21 -12.13
C VAL A 298 -1.42 18.55 -12.91
N PHE A 299 -2.29 17.53 -13.10
CA PHE A 299 -3.59 17.74 -13.75
C PHE A 299 -4.66 18.32 -12.83
N VAL A 300 -4.63 17.99 -11.53
CA VAL A 300 -5.62 18.45 -10.55
C VAL A 300 -5.35 19.88 -10.10
N ASP A 301 -4.08 20.24 -9.91
CA ASP A 301 -3.66 21.61 -9.54
C ASP A 301 -2.60 22.17 -10.49
N PRO A 302 -3.02 22.84 -11.58
CA PRO A 302 -2.08 23.47 -12.51
C PRO A 302 -1.28 24.65 -11.90
N ARG A 303 -1.61 25.07 -10.66
CA ARG A 303 -0.87 26.11 -9.92
C ARG A 303 0.42 25.59 -9.29
N ILE A 304 0.57 24.27 -9.15
CA ILE A 304 1.83 23.68 -8.75
C ILE A 304 2.81 23.93 -9.90
N LYS A 305 3.49 25.09 -9.83
CA LYS A 305 4.59 25.41 -10.76
C LYS A 305 5.56 24.24 -10.71
N LEU A 306 5.90 23.71 -11.86
CA LEU A 306 6.91 22.67 -12.09
C LEU A 306 8.32 23.16 -11.67
N THR A 307 8.41 23.90 -10.60
CA THR A 307 9.63 24.43 -10.01
C THR A 307 10.10 23.49 -8.90
N GLY A 308 10.83 22.48 -9.30
CA GLY A 308 11.79 21.88 -8.40
C GLY A 308 12.87 22.92 -8.09
N GLY A 309 12.98 23.32 -6.84
CA GLY A 309 14.17 23.93 -6.30
C GLY A 309 14.14 25.47 -6.19
N LYS A 310 14.28 25.86 -4.96
CA LYS A 310 14.80 27.00 -4.25
C LYS A 310 13.74 27.68 -3.41
N GLU A 311 13.52 27.15 -2.27
CA GLU A 311 13.35 27.96 -1.07
C GLU A 311 14.69 27.93 -0.34
N GLY A 312 15.31 29.14 -0.29
CA GLY A 312 16.46 29.44 0.53
C GLY A 312 16.11 29.52 2.00
#